data_010cbfacaf031246707eab93ea1c9622
#
_entry.id   010cbfacaf031246707eab93ea1c9622
#
_cell.length_a   1.000
_cell.length_b   1.000
_cell.length_c   1.000
_cell.angle_alpha   90.00
_cell.angle_beta   90.00
_cell.angle_gamma   90.00
#
_symmetry.space_group_name_H-M   'P 1'
#
loop_
_entity.id
_entity.type
_entity.pdbx_description
1 polymer ?
#
loop_
_entity_poly.entity_id
_entity_poly.type
_entity_poly.pdbx_seq_one_letter_code
_entity_poly.pdbx_strand_id
1 'polypeptide(L)'
;SQINNMMDYTEIVAGTLIPAKEEYMITSVLNDVITTTALQTNRQHLELVFDIDPKVPAALVGDAEKISHVLKILVENSVKFTEEGGVNVRIGYRQEAYGMNLIIDIHDTGIGMTDAQLVKMYDDFYQADTGSSRFAGGLGLGLPIARGLLDAMGGFIHFDSKRKQGLHAHIVIPQGVVDQRPCIVLPHAD
;
A
#
# COMPACT_ATOMS: atom_id res chain seq x y z
N SER A 1 -12.69 -0.15 -5.46
CA SER A 1 -13.67 -0.76 -6.36
C SER A 1 -13.10 -0.91 -7.77
N GLN A 2 -13.70 -1.78 -8.57
CA GLN A 2 -13.29 -1.97 -9.97
C GLN A 2 -13.44 -0.69 -10.80
N ILE A 3 -14.44 0.12 -10.50
CA ILE A 3 -14.66 1.40 -11.19
C ILE A 3 -13.51 2.36 -10.89
N ASN A 4 -13.08 2.47 -9.64
CA ASN A 4 -11.95 3.31 -9.26
C ASN A 4 -10.66 2.83 -9.93
N ASN A 5 -10.45 1.52 -10.00
CA ASN A 5 -9.29 0.96 -10.69
C ASN A 5 -9.27 1.32 -12.17
N MET A 6 -10.42 1.24 -12.85
CA MET A 6 -10.51 1.60 -14.26
C MET A 6 -10.27 3.08 -14.49
N MET A 7 -10.81 3.96 -13.65
CA MET A 7 -10.60 5.40 -13.75
C MET A 7 -9.13 5.76 -13.55
N ASP A 8 -8.49 5.23 -12.51
CA ASP A 8 -7.08 5.46 -12.24
C ASP A 8 -6.19 4.92 -13.36
N TYR A 9 -6.50 3.74 -13.87
CA TYR A 9 -5.75 3.16 -14.98
C TYR A 9 -5.82 4.05 -16.23
N THR A 10 -7.00 4.57 -16.54
CA THR A 10 -7.19 5.46 -17.68
C THR A 10 -6.36 6.73 -17.52
N GLU A 11 -6.36 7.34 -16.35
CA GLU A 11 -5.58 8.54 -16.07
C GLU A 11 -4.07 8.25 -16.13
N ILE A 12 -3.62 7.09 -15.63
CA ILE A 12 -2.22 6.68 -15.68
C ILE A 12 -1.76 6.54 -17.12
N VAL A 13 -2.51 5.83 -17.94
CA VAL A 13 -2.19 5.61 -19.36
C VAL A 13 -2.17 6.91 -20.13
N ALA A 14 -3.12 7.81 -19.87
CA ALA A 14 -3.20 9.12 -20.50
C ALA A 14 -2.14 10.11 -19.99
N GLY A 15 -1.44 9.79 -18.91
CA GLY A 15 -0.49 10.70 -18.28
C GLY A 15 -1.13 11.91 -17.61
N THR A 16 -2.42 11.80 -17.28
CA THR A 16 -3.21 12.90 -16.70
C THR A 16 -3.37 12.81 -15.19
N LEU A 17 -2.80 11.77 -14.57
CA LEU A 17 -2.91 11.57 -13.12
C LEU A 17 -2.06 12.61 -12.38
N ILE A 18 -2.74 13.51 -11.67
CA ILE A 18 -2.10 14.52 -10.83
C ILE A 18 -2.53 14.27 -9.40
N PRO A 19 -1.60 13.93 -8.49
CA PRO A 19 -1.95 13.71 -7.09
C PRO A 19 -2.46 14.99 -6.43
N ALA A 20 -3.48 14.84 -5.58
CA ALA A 20 -3.93 15.93 -4.73
C ALA A 20 -2.87 16.26 -3.66
N LYS A 21 -2.87 17.51 -3.21
CA LYS A 21 -2.03 17.97 -2.09
C LYS A 21 -2.95 18.55 -1.03
N GLU A 22 -3.51 17.67 -0.21
CA GLU A 22 -4.48 18.02 0.81
C GLU A 22 -3.99 17.57 2.17
N GLU A 23 -4.42 18.28 3.20
CA GLU A 23 -4.14 17.90 4.57
C GLU A 23 -4.94 16.66 4.94
N TYR A 24 -4.29 15.70 5.57
CA TYR A 24 -4.96 14.48 6.03
C TYR A 24 -4.23 13.89 7.24
N MET A 25 -4.90 12.95 7.91
CA MET A 25 -4.33 12.17 9.00
C MET A 25 -4.09 10.73 8.55
N ILE A 26 -2.88 10.22 8.80
CA ILE A 26 -2.55 8.84 8.42
C ILE A 26 -3.48 7.81 9.09
N THR A 27 -3.93 8.10 10.30
CA THR A 27 -4.87 7.23 11.02
C THR A 27 -6.19 7.06 10.27
N SER A 28 -6.65 8.09 9.57
CA SER A 28 -7.86 8.00 8.73
C SER A 28 -7.66 7.09 7.52
N VAL A 29 -6.49 7.17 6.89
CA VAL A 29 -6.13 6.27 5.77
C VAL A 29 -6.10 4.82 6.25
N LEU A 30 -5.46 4.55 7.38
CA LEU A 30 -5.38 3.20 7.94
C LEU A 30 -6.74 2.64 8.30
N ASN A 31 -7.60 3.46 8.90
CA ASN A 31 -8.94 3.05 9.27
C ASN A 31 -9.75 2.64 8.03
N ASP A 32 -9.63 3.39 6.94
CA ASP A 32 -10.27 3.07 5.67
C ASP A 32 -9.76 1.75 5.09
N VAL A 33 -8.45 1.53 5.09
CA VAL A 33 -7.84 0.30 4.60
C VAL A 33 -8.26 -0.90 5.46
N ILE A 34 -8.21 -0.78 6.77
CA ILE A 34 -8.62 -1.83 7.72
C ILE A 34 -10.08 -2.21 7.49
N THR A 35 -10.96 -1.25 7.42
CA THR A 35 -12.40 -1.49 7.24
C THR A 35 -12.68 -2.21 5.93
N THR A 36 -12.00 -1.82 4.85
CA THR A 36 -12.20 -2.42 3.53
C THR A 36 -11.65 -3.84 3.45
N THR A 37 -10.51 -4.12 4.08
CA THR A 37 -9.82 -5.41 3.95
C THR A 37 -10.22 -6.43 5.01
N ALA A 38 -10.81 -6.02 6.13
CA ALA A 38 -11.14 -6.91 7.25
C ALA A 38 -12.09 -8.04 6.86
N LEU A 39 -13.08 -7.75 6.01
CA LEU A 39 -14.05 -8.75 5.58
C LEU A 39 -13.40 -9.89 4.81
N GLN A 40 -12.46 -9.55 3.93
CA GLN A 40 -11.73 -10.55 3.14
C GLN A 40 -10.84 -11.42 4.01
N THR A 41 -10.10 -10.83 4.94
CA THR A 41 -9.22 -11.57 5.86
C THR A 41 -10.00 -12.51 6.76
N ASN A 42 -11.17 -12.09 7.24
CA ASN A 42 -12.05 -12.92 8.05
C ASN A 42 -12.53 -14.17 7.29
N ARG A 43 -12.86 -14.00 6.02
CA ARG A 43 -13.29 -15.14 5.18
C ARG A 43 -12.18 -16.18 4.96
N GLN A 44 -10.94 -15.73 4.92
CA GLN A 44 -9.79 -16.60 4.68
C GLN A 44 -9.11 -17.06 5.98
N HIS A 45 -9.63 -16.67 7.13
CA HIS A 45 -9.05 -16.97 8.44
C HIS A 45 -7.57 -16.52 8.56
N LEU A 46 -7.21 -15.44 7.89
CA LEU A 46 -5.90 -14.85 7.98
C LEU A 46 -5.87 -13.78 9.05
N GLU A 47 -4.74 -13.66 9.72
CA GLU A 47 -4.49 -12.58 10.65
C GLU A 47 -4.00 -11.35 9.88
N LEU A 48 -4.61 -10.20 10.14
CA LEU A 48 -4.20 -8.92 9.56
C LEU A 48 -3.85 -7.97 10.68
N VAL A 49 -2.59 -7.57 10.75
CA VAL A 49 -2.07 -6.71 11.81
C VAL A 49 -1.55 -5.42 11.20
N PHE A 50 -2.02 -4.28 11.73
CA PHE A 50 -1.50 -2.96 11.39
C PHE A 50 -0.74 -2.40 12.58
N ASP A 51 0.51 -2.03 12.36
CA ASP A 51 1.40 -1.49 13.37
C ASP A 51 1.89 -0.13 12.89
N ILE A 52 1.46 0.94 13.57
CA ILE A 52 1.88 2.29 13.25
C ILE A 52 2.83 2.82 14.29
N ASP A 53 3.95 3.41 13.84
CA ASP A 53 4.82 4.18 14.72
C ASP A 53 4.03 5.39 15.24
N PRO A 54 3.80 5.50 16.56
CA PRO A 54 3.01 6.59 17.11
C PRO A 54 3.63 7.97 16.88
N LYS A 55 4.92 8.04 16.57
CA LYS A 55 5.65 9.29 16.29
C LYS A 55 5.40 9.83 14.90
N VAL A 56 4.74 9.09 14.01
CA VAL A 56 4.35 9.61 12.70
C VAL A 56 3.58 10.91 12.89
N PRO A 57 3.91 11.99 12.15
CA PRO A 57 3.23 13.28 12.34
C PRO A 57 1.71 13.18 12.20
N ALA A 58 1.00 13.94 13.02
CA ALA A 58 -0.46 13.87 13.13
C ALA A 58 -1.17 14.32 11.85
N ALA A 59 -0.63 15.34 11.18
CA ALA A 59 -1.23 15.85 9.94
C ALA A 59 -0.18 15.96 8.85
N LEU A 60 -0.48 15.35 7.73
CA LEU A 60 0.36 15.29 6.53
C LEU A 60 -0.30 16.03 5.38
N VAL A 61 0.48 16.30 4.34
CA VAL A 61 -0.03 16.82 3.07
C VAL A 61 0.29 15.85 1.97
N GLY A 62 -0.73 15.42 1.25
CA GLY A 62 -0.60 14.50 0.14
C GLY A 62 -1.96 14.08 -0.40
N ASP A 63 -1.97 12.98 -1.14
CA ASP A 63 -3.20 12.41 -1.69
C ASP A 63 -3.62 11.17 -0.89
N ALA A 64 -4.42 11.40 0.14
CA ALA A 64 -4.89 10.35 1.05
C ALA A 64 -5.67 9.26 0.30
N GLU A 65 -6.49 9.64 -0.66
CA GLU A 65 -7.29 8.69 -1.44
C GLU A 65 -6.42 7.75 -2.26
N LYS A 66 -5.38 8.28 -2.92
CA LYS A 66 -4.45 7.50 -3.72
C LYS A 66 -3.58 6.60 -2.86
N ILE A 67 -3.12 7.09 -1.71
CA ILE A 67 -2.37 6.27 -0.75
C ILE A 67 -3.24 5.12 -0.23
N SER A 68 -4.47 5.40 0.15
CA SER A 68 -5.44 4.38 0.56
C SER A 68 -5.65 3.33 -0.53
N HIS A 69 -5.78 3.77 -1.77
CA HIS A 69 -5.98 2.88 -2.92
C HIS A 69 -4.78 1.95 -3.13
N VAL A 70 -3.56 2.49 -3.09
CA VAL A 70 -2.33 1.69 -3.18
C VAL A 70 -2.29 0.63 -2.07
N LEU A 71 -2.56 1.03 -0.84
CA LEU A 71 -2.54 0.11 0.30
C LEU A 71 -3.58 -0.99 0.18
N LYS A 72 -4.80 -0.65 -0.24
CA LYS A 72 -5.85 -1.64 -0.46
C LYS A 72 -5.43 -2.67 -1.51
N ILE A 73 -4.89 -2.22 -2.64
CA ILE A 73 -4.41 -3.12 -3.69
C ILE A 73 -3.35 -4.06 -3.15
N LEU A 74 -2.33 -3.53 -2.47
CA LEU A 74 -1.20 -4.34 -2.01
C LEU A 74 -1.58 -5.28 -0.88
N VAL A 75 -2.41 -4.84 0.07
CA VAL A 75 -2.90 -5.70 1.14
C VAL A 75 -3.79 -6.80 0.60
N GLU A 76 -4.70 -6.48 -0.31
CA GLU A 76 -5.57 -7.48 -0.94
C GLU A 76 -4.76 -8.53 -1.71
N ASN A 77 -3.71 -8.11 -2.42
CA ASN A 77 -2.83 -9.05 -3.10
C ASN A 77 -2.07 -9.94 -2.10
N SER A 78 -1.55 -9.39 -1.03
CA SER A 78 -0.87 -10.16 0.01
C SER A 78 -1.80 -11.18 0.65
N VAL A 79 -3.03 -10.79 0.97
CA VAL A 79 -4.05 -11.68 1.51
C VAL A 79 -4.38 -12.80 0.52
N LYS A 80 -4.55 -12.44 -0.75
CA LYS A 80 -4.88 -13.41 -1.80
C LYS A 80 -3.81 -14.49 -1.97
N PHE A 81 -2.53 -14.12 -1.85
CA PHE A 81 -1.42 -15.04 -2.06
C PHE A 81 -0.94 -15.72 -0.76
N THR A 82 -1.54 -15.41 0.37
CA THR A 82 -1.21 -16.03 1.65
C THR A 82 -2.26 -17.08 1.98
N GLU A 83 -1.86 -18.35 2.03
CA GLU A 83 -2.78 -19.45 2.34
C GLU A 83 -3.03 -19.58 3.83
N GLU A 84 -1.97 -19.50 4.63
CA GLU A 84 -2.02 -19.62 6.09
C GLU A 84 -1.16 -18.53 6.74
N GLY A 85 -1.50 -18.18 7.98
CA GLY A 85 -0.77 -17.20 8.76
C GLY A 85 -1.41 -15.84 8.69
N GLY A 86 -0.65 -14.81 8.30
CA GLY A 86 -1.17 -13.46 8.31
C GLY A 86 -0.34 -12.48 7.50
N VAL A 87 -0.86 -11.26 7.46
CA VAL A 87 -0.23 -10.11 6.81
C VAL A 87 -0.02 -9.03 7.86
N ASN A 88 1.18 -8.53 7.94
CA ASN A 88 1.56 -7.44 8.83
C ASN A 88 1.87 -6.20 8.01
N VAL A 89 1.20 -5.10 8.34
CA VAL A 89 1.43 -3.79 7.71
C VAL A 89 2.03 -2.86 8.76
N ARG A 90 3.29 -2.50 8.56
CA ARG A 90 4.00 -1.58 9.45
C ARG A 90 4.12 -0.22 8.78
N ILE A 91 3.82 0.83 9.52
CA ILE A 91 3.86 2.21 9.05
C ILE A 91 4.81 3.00 9.91
N GLY A 92 5.81 3.58 9.28
CA GLY A 92 6.77 4.47 9.88
C GLY A 92 7.03 5.67 8.99
N TYR A 93 8.07 6.42 9.29
CA TYR A 93 8.44 7.60 8.53
C TYR A 93 9.92 7.92 8.70
N ARG A 94 10.41 8.71 7.77
CA ARG A 94 11.74 9.30 7.85
C ARG A 94 11.61 10.80 7.55
N GLN A 95 12.14 11.63 8.45
CA GLN A 95 12.12 13.07 8.27
C GLN A 95 13.02 13.48 7.11
N GLU A 96 12.55 14.42 6.29
CA GLU A 96 13.25 14.94 5.13
C GLU A 96 13.13 16.48 5.10
N ALA A 97 13.96 17.13 4.29
CA ALA A 97 13.93 18.57 4.16
C ALA A 97 12.58 19.11 3.64
N TYR A 98 11.92 18.37 2.78
CA TYR A 98 10.60 18.73 2.21
C TYR A 98 9.41 18.35 3.10
N GLY A 99 9.64 17.61 4.18
CA GLY A 99 8.60 17.08 5.05
C GLY A 99 8.99 15.72 5.60
N MET A 100 8.50 14.66 5.00
CA MET A 100 8.84 13.30 5.43
C MET A 100 8.65 12.30 4.27
N ASN A 101 9.26 11.14 4.42
CA ASN A 101 8.89 9.97 3.63
C ASN A 101 8.05 9.05 4.50
N LEU A 102 6.85 8.76 4.04
CA LEU A 102 6.00 7.73 4.63
C LEU A 102 6.56 6.38 4.20
N ILE A 103 6.86 5.52 5.18
CA ILE A 103 7.47 4.21 4.94
C ILE A 103 6.47 3.14 5.35
N ILE A 104 6.11 2.29 4.41
CA ILE A 104 5.12 1.24 4.63
C ILE A 104 5.74 -0.10 4.27
N ASP A 105 5.76 -1.02 5.22
CA ASP A 105 6.27 -2.37 5.03
C ASP A 105 5.12 -3.36 5.18
N ILE A 106 4.89 -4.15 4.14
CA ILE A 106 3.86 -5.20 4.13
C ILE A 106 4.57 -6.54 4.11
N HIS A 107 4.44 -7.29 5.19
CA HIS A 107 5.03 -8.60 5.35
C HIS A 107 3.95 -9.68 5.35
N ASP A 108 4.14 -10.70 4.51
CA ASP A 108 3.44 -11.97 4.70
C ASP A 108 4.16 -12.77 5.78
N THR A 109 3.44 -13.16 6.83
CA THR A 109 3.97 -13.93 7.96
C THR A 109 3.62 -15.41 7.88
N GLY A 110 2.93 -15.84 6.80
CA GLY A 110 2.52 -17.23 6.61
C GLY A 110 3.57 -18.06 5.88
N ILE A 111 3.10 -19.07 5.18
CA ILE A 111 3.94 -19.98 4.38
C ILE A 111 4.70 -19.22 3.28
N GLY A 112 4.19 -18.07 2.89
CA GLY A 112 4.80 -17.22 1.90
C GLY A 112 4.38 -17.59 0.49
N MET A 113 5.02 -16.92 -0.47
CA MET A 113 4.80 -17.15 -1.88
C MET A 113 5.78 -18.13 -2.45
N THR A 114 5.33 -18.95 -3.39
CA THR A 114 6.22 -19.72 -4.25
C THR A 114 6.98 -18.77 -5.18
N ASP A 115 8.10 -19.21 -5.71
CA ASP A 115 8.87 -18.43 -6.69
C ASP A 115 8.00 -18.06 -7.90
N ALA A 116 7.14 -18.97 -8.35
CA ALA A 116 6.24 -18.73 -9.47
C ALA A 116 5.21 -17.63 -9.15
N GLN A 117 4.65 -17.63 -7.94
CA GLN A 117 3.73 -16.58 -7.49
C GLN A 117 4.42 -15.22 -7.41
N LEU A 118 5.64 -15.19 -6.92
CA LEU A 118 6.42 -13.96 -6.82
C LEU A 118 6.71 -13.37 -8.20
N VAL A 119 7.15 -14.21 -9.14
CA VAL A 119 7.41 -13.80 -10.52
C VAL A 119 6.13 -13.22 -11.14
N LYS A 120 5.00 -13.87 -10.93
CA LYS A 120 3.71 -13.39 -11.44
C LYS A 120 3.34 -12.03 -10.82
N MET A 121 3.56 -11.86 -9.53
CA MET A 121 3.32 -10.59 -8.85
C MET A 121 4.17 -9.46 -9.43
N TYR A 122 5.46 -9.70 -9.66
CA TYR A 122 6.34 -8.74 -10.31
C TYR A 122 5.89 -8.42 -11.73
N ASP A 123 5.55 -9.42 -12.52
CA ASP A 123 5.08 -9.22 -13.89
C ASP A 123 3.81 -8.38 -13.90
N ASP A 124 2.85 -8.67 -13.05
CA ASP A 124 1.60 -7.92 -12.92
C ASP A 124 1.88 -6.47 -12.50
N PHE A 125 2.83 -6.26 -11.59
CA PHE A 125 3.20 -4.92 -11.13
C PHE A 125 3.86 -4.10 -12.24
N TYR A 126 4.73 -4.70 -13.04
CA TYR A 126 5.47 -4.00 -14.10
C TYR A 126 4.76 -3.96 -15.45
N GLN A 127 3.60 -4.58 -15.62
CA GLN A 127 2.86 -4.59 -16.88
C GLN A 127 2.14 -3.26 -17.20
N ALA A 128 2.14 -2.28 -16.30
CA ALA A 128 1.54 -0.98 -16.55
C ALA A 128 2.08 -0.29 -17.81
N ASP A 129 3.35 -0.57 -18.18
CA ASP A 129 4.01 0.07 -19.31
C ASP A 129 3.64 -0.54 -20.65
N THR A 130 3.04 -1.71 -20.70
CA THR A 130 2.83 -2.44 -21.95
C THR A 130 1.46 -2.22 -22.57
N GLY A 131 0.56 -1.50 -21.91
CA GLY A 131 -0.80 -1.26 -22.41
C GLY A 131 -1.52 -2.53 -22.81
N SER A 132 -1.08 -3.67 -22.33
CA SER A 132 -1.54 -4.92 -22.87
C SER A 132 -2.93 -5.28 -22.38
N SER A 133 -3.66 -5.77 -23.31
CA SER A 133 -4.94 -6.43 -23.36
C SER A 133 -5.22 -7.52 -22.29
N ARG A 134 -4.47 -7.61 -21.22
CA ARG A 134 -4.67 -8.62 -20.18
C ARG A 134 -5.69 -8.20 -19.12
N PHE A 135 -6.72 -7.53 -19.58
CA PHE A 135 -7.89 -7.22 -18.75
C PHE A 135 -8.76 -8.43 -18.43
N ALA A 136 -8.42 -9.57 -19.00
CA ALA A 136 -9.16 -10.80 -18.79
C ALA A 136 -8.90 -11.31 -17.37
N GLY A 137 -9.82 -11.05 -16.46
CA GLY A 137 -9.82 -11.71 -15.17
C GLY A 137 -9.77 -10.84 -13.93
N GLY A 138 -9.96 -9.51 -14.03
CA GLY A 138 -10.17 -8.64 -12.85
C GLY A 138 -9.01 -8.52 -11.86
N LEU A 139 -7.91 -9.24 -12.07
CA LEU A 139 -6.77 -9.33 -11.15
C LEU A 139 -5.52 -8.65 -11.71
N GLY A 140 -5.46 -8.44 -13.02
CA GLY A 140 -4.31 -7.87 -13.71
C GLY A 140 -4.20 -6.36 -13.60
N LEU A 141 -5.19 -5.64 -13.07
CA LEU A 141 -5.19 -4.18 -13.00
C LEU A 141 -4.63 -3.63 -11.69
N GLY A 142 -4.73 -4.38 -10.60
CA GLY A 142 -4.38 -3.88 -9.28
C GLY A 142 -2.92 -3.43 -9.18
N LEU A 143 -1.98 -4.32 -9.45
CA LEU A 143 -0.56 -4.00 -9.30
C LEU A 143 -0.05 -2.94 -10.28
N PRO A 144 -0.42 -2.95 -11.56
CA PRO A 144 -0.07 -1.86 -12.47
C PRO A 144 -0.61 -0.50 -12.03
N ILE A 145 -1.81 -0.46 -11.47
CA ILE A 145 -2.40 0.77 -10.94
C ILE A 145 -1.62 1.24 -9.71
N ALA A 146 -1.30 0.35 -8.78
CA ALA A 146 -0.50 0.69 -7.61
C ALA A 146 0.84 1.31 -8.00
N ARG A 147 1.53 0.73 -8.99
CA ARG A 147 2.77 1.29 -9.51
C ARG A 147 2.57 2.68 -10.10
N GLY A 148 1.55 2.85 -10.95
CA GLY A 148 1.27 4.14 -11.57
C GLY A 148 0.94 5.22 -10.56
N LEU A 149 0.16 4.88 -9.51
CA LEU A 149 -0.15 5.80 -8.43
C LEU A 149 1.09 6.20 -7.63
N LEU A 150 1.95 5.23 -7.31
CA LEU A 150 3.22 5.48 -6.62
C LEU A 150 4.14 6.38 -7.46
N ASP A 151 4.29 6.07 -8.74
CA ASP A 151 5.11 6.89 -9.65
C ASP A 151 4.59 8.32 -9.69
N ALA A 152 3.28 8.51 -9.79
CA ALA A 152 2.67 9.85 -9.81
C ALA A 152 2.91 10.62 -8.52
N MET A 153 2.95 9.94 -7.38
CA MET A 153 3.22 10.56 -6.08
C MET A 153 4.71 10.73 -5.78
N GLY A 154 5.60 10.35 -6.70
CA GLY A 154 7.04 10.42 -6.49
C GLY A 154 7.59 9.35 -5.55
N GLY A 155 6.80 8.30 -5.30
CA GLY A 155 7.18 7.19 -4.45
C GLY A 155 7.72 6.00 -5.21
N PHE A 156 8.04 4.94 -4.49
CA PHE A 156 8.49 3.69 -5.08
C PHE A 156 8.14 2.50 -4.19
N ILE A 157 8.26 1.32 -4.76
CA ILE A 157 8.08 0.05 -4.05
C ILE A 157 9.23 -0.89 -4.40
N HIS A 158 9.67 -1.64 -3.42
CA HIS A 158 10.64 -2.70 -3.57
C HIS A 158 10.08 -3.98 -2.97
N PHE A 159 10.08 -5.06 -3.75
CA PHE A 159 9.67 -6.38 -3.28
C PHE A 159 10.91 -7.20 -2.94
N ASP A 160 10.88 -7.84 -1.79
CA ASP A 160 11.92 -8.74 -1.33
C ASP A 160 11.26 -10.04 -0.87
N SER A 161 11.82 -11.17 -1.29
CA SER A 161 11.33 -12.48 -0.89
C SER A 161 12.49 -13.29 -0.36
N LYS A 162 12.36 -13.71 0.89
CA LYS A 162 13.27 -14.70 1.47
C LYS A 162 12.60 -16.07 1.42
N ARG A 163 13.33 -17.04 0.90
CA ARG A 163 12.89 -18.43 0.83
C ARG A 163 12.30 -18.88 2.17
N LYS A 164 11.04 -19.29 2.20
CA LYS A 164 10.28 -19.75 3.38
C LYS A 164 9.94 -18.69 4.42
N GLN A 165 10.18 -17.39 4.13
CA GLN A 165 9.86 -16.31 5.07
C GLN A 165 8.83 -15.33 4.54
N GLY A 166 8.25 -15.63 3.37
CA GLY A 166 7.20 -14.82 2.78
C GLY A 166 7.70 -13.64 1.96
N LEU A 167 6.77 -12.81 1.53
CA LEU A 167 7.02 -11.63 0.72
C LEU A 167 7.05 -10.38 1.60
N HIS A 168 7.98 -9.50 1.30
CA HIS A 168 8.08 -8.17 1.88
C HIS A 168 7.95 -7.12 0.79
N ALA A 169 6.97 -6.23 0.91
CA ALA A 169 6.83 -5.05 0.08
C ALA A 169 7.24 -3.82 0.90
N HIS A 170 8.24 -3.10 0.42
CA HIS A 170 8.74 -1.88 1.04
C HIS A 170 8.35 -0.68 0.18
N ILE A 171 7.53 0.21 0.72
CA ILE A 171 6.93 1.33 0.02
C ILE A 171 7.39 2.63 0.65
N VAL A 172 7.79 3.57 -0.18
CA VAL A 172 8.18 4.92 0.27
C VAL A 172 7.40 5.95 -0.53
N ILE A 173 6.74 6.88 0.18
CA ILE A 173 5.93 7.92 -0.45
C ILE A 173 6.27 9.28 0.18
N PRO A 174 6.84 10.23 -0.58
CA PRO A 174 7.11 11.58 -0.06
C PRO A 174 5.82 12.30 0.32
N GLN A 175 5.83 12.96 1.47
CA GLN A 175 4.68 13.71 1.98
C GLN A 175 5.13 15.04 2.58
N GLY A 176 4.23 16.03 2.57
CA GLY A 176 4.41 17.23 3.38
C GLY A 176 3.95 16.98 4.81
N VAL A 177 4.38 17.84 5.73
CA VAL A 177 3.99 17.79 7.14
C VAL A 177 3.37 19.13 7.54
N VAL A 178 2.20 19.09 8.16
CA VAL A 178 1.51 20.27 8.68
C VAL A 178 1.64 20.34 10.20
N ASP A 179 1.41 19.20 10.87
CA ASP A 179 1.44 19.10 12.32
C ASP A 179 2.38 17.98 12.71
N GLN A 180 3.50 18.34 13.34
CA GLN A 180 4.54 17.39 13.74
C GLN A 180 4.25 16.64 15.03
N ARG A 181 3.18 16.98 15.72
CA ARG A 181 2.81 16.22 16.93
C ARG A 181 2.55 14.75 16.55
N PRO A 182 2.85 13.81 17.47
CA PRO A 182 2.62 12.39 17.20
C PRO A 182 1.17 12.10 16.83
N CYS A 183 0.95 11.21 15.86
CA CYS A 183 -0.39 10.83 15.45
C CYS A 183 -1.13 10.04 16.53
N ILE A 184 -0.39 9.37 17.41
CA ILE A 184 -0.93 8.65 18.56
C ILE A 184 -0.21 9.14 19.81
N VAL A 185 -0.99 9.58 20.79
CA VAL A 185 -0.46 9.96 22.10
C VAL A 185 -0.53 8.73 23.00
N LEU A 186 0.63 8.21 23.38
CA LEU A 186 0.70 7.08 24.30
C LEU A 186 0.48 7.57 25.73
N PRO A 187 -0.29 6.83 26.57
CA PRO A 187 -0.42 7.19 27.96
C PRO A 187 0.93 7.13 28.65
N HIS A 188 1.20 8.12 29.53
CA HIS A 188 2.39 8.08 30.36
C HIS A 188 2.30 6.86 31.27
N ALA A 189 3.37 6.06 31.27
CA ALA A 189 3.50 5.01 32.28
C ALA A 189 3.89 5.67 33.59
N ASP A 190 2.96 5.76 34.51
CA ASP A 190 3.22 6.16 35.90
C ASP A 190 3.95 5.05 36.64
#